data_50f8c34143a8fe282d3a525fda9bfcec
#
_entry.id   50f8c34143a8fe282d3a525fda9bfcec
#
_cell.length_a   1.000
_cell.length_b   1.000
_cell.length_c   1.000
_cell.angle_alpha   90.00
_cell.angle_beta   90.00
_cell.angle_gamma   90.00
#
_symmetry.space_group_name_H-M   'P 1'
#
loop_
_entity.id
_entity.type
_entity.pdbx_description
1 polymer ?
#
loop_
_entity_poly.entity_id
_entity_poly.type
_entity_poly.pdbx_seq_one_letter_code
_entity_poly.pdbx_strand_id
1 'polypeptide(L)'
;MNTTRIFDEYAGAIVSGASSGLGEAIVKNIGELRGDLPILSVSRSAACLNHPQLPLKHVSCDLSNESQIISCFPEINDFVQGLSSDGKLLLVNNSGIGAYGEFPEENFVKLGAVIDLNVRGTVHLTSLLIPFLKKHGGAIVNVASLAAFQPTPYLSVYGATKAFLLHWSLSLREELRNSGVQVLAACPGPVRTNFFRAAGFTRRLENVGGREPEEVAAAVIDALGKGRAVMTCGWRDWFLATFAARLPLVWSARLSGEVLRRMRLDRFKKDG
;
A
#
# COMPACT_ATOMS: atom_id res chain seq x y z
N MET A 1 -0.89 -8.21 -23.12
CA MET A 1 -0.08 -6.99 -23.24
C MET A 1 1.31 -7.29 -22.67
N ASN A 2 2.35 -6.88 -23.37
CA ASN A 2 3.73 -7.14 -22.94
C ASN A 2 4.02 -6.22 -21.74
N THR A 3 4.34 -6.77 -20.58
CA THR A 3 4.54 -6.05 -19.31
C THR A 3 5.64 -4.97 -19.40
N THR A 4 6.57 -5.12 -20.35
CA THR A 4 7.66 -4.18 -20.64
C THR A 4 7.23 -2.82 -21.19
N ARG A 5 5.97 -2.65 -21.63
CA ARG A 5 5.48 -1.37 -22.19
C ARG A 5 4.53 -0.60 -21.28
N ILE A 6 4.29 -1.10 -20.06
CA ILE A 6 3.32 -0.45 -19.14
C ILE A 6 3.72 0.99 -18.83
N PHE A 7 5.01 1.24 -18.69
CA PHE A 7 5.52 2.56 -18.28
C PHE A 7 5.87 3.49 -19.44
N ASP A 8 5.68 3.09 -20.71
CA ASP A 8 6.03 3.94 -21.86
C ASP A 8 5.26 5.27 -21.88
N GLU A 9 4.03 5.27 -21.34
CA GLU A 9 3.16 6.45 -21.27
C GLU A 9 3.34 7.28 -19.98
N TYR A 10 4.16 6.81 -19.02
CA TYR A 10 4.35 7.51 -17.75
C TYR A 10 5.56 8.47 -17.83
N ALA A 11 5.37 9.69 -17.35
CA ALA A 11 6.44 10.67 -17.19
C ALA A 11 7.16 10.54 -15.85
N GLY A 12 6.53 9.95 -14.85
CA GLY A 12 7.14 9.74 -13.54
C GLY A 12 6.24 8.95 -12.59
N ALA A 13 6.80 8.60 -11.44
CA ALA A 13 6.11 7.90 -10.38
C ALA A 13 6.36 8.55 -9.00
N ILE A 14 5.33 8.57 -8.16
CA ILE A 14 5.45 8.92 -6.74
C ILE A 14 5.11 7.67 -5.93
N VAL A 15 6.02 7.24 -5.05
CA VAL A 15 5.84 6.05 -4.22
C VAL A 15 5.99 6.44 -2.75
N SER A 16 4.89 6.31 -2.00
CA SER A 16 4.96 6.51 -0.55
C SER A 16 5.50 5.27 0.15
N GLY A 17 6.37 5.46 1.16
CA GLY A 17 6.96 4.35 1.91
C GLY A 17 7.92 3.47 1.10
N ALA A 18 8.66 4.06 0.17
CA ALA A 18 9.63 3.36 -0.68
C ALA A 18 10.94 2.97 0.02
N SER A 19 11.12 3.36 1.29
CA SER A 19 12.37 3.12 2.03
C SER A 19 12.63 1.66 2.42
N SER A 20 11.64 0.79 2.34
CA SER A 20 11.77 -0.63 2.70
C SER A 20 10.61 -1.47 2.19
N GLY A 21 10.80 -2.80 2.21
CA GLY A 21 9.75 -3.78 2.00
C GLY A 21 9.05 -3.67 0.65
N LEU A 22 7.71 -3.67 0.64
CA LEU A 22 6.95 -3.68 -0.62
C LEU A 22 7.15 -2.41 -1.44
N GLY A 23 7.21 -1.23 -0.80
CA GLY A 23 7.46 0.02 -1.52
C GLY A 23 8.82 0.06 -2.21
N GLU A 24 9.85 -0.44 -1.54
CA GLU A 24 11.18 -0.62 -2.11
C GLU A 24 11.16 -1.58 -3.30
N ALA A 25 10.48 -2.73 -3.15
CA ALA A 25 10.36 -3.71 -4.22
C ALA A 25 9.58 -3.17 -5.43
N ILE A 26 8.56 -2.33 -5.22
CA ILE A 26 7.83 -1.66 -6.30
C ILE A 26 8.76 -0.70 -7.06
N VAL A 27 9.56 0.11 -6.36
CA VAL A 27 10.52 1.02 -7.00
C VAL A 27 11.57 0.25 -7.80
N LYS A 28 12.11 -0.84 -7.26
CA LYS A 28 13.05 -1.74 -7.97
C LYS A 28 12.41 -2.30 -9.25
N ASN A 29 11.20 -2.82 -9.16
CA ASN A 29 10.51 -3.41 -10.29
C ASN A 29 10.19 -2.37 -11.39
N ILE A 30 9.81 -1.14 -11.01
CA ILE A 30 9.67 -0.03 -11.95
C ILE A 30 11.01 0.24 -12.65
N GLY A 31 12.12 0.31 -11.89
CA GLY A 31 13.45 0.56 -12.43
C GLY A 31 13.96 -0.52 -13.37
N GLU A 32 13.64 -1.80 -13.11
CA GLU A 32 13.95 -2.92 -14.00
C GLU A 32 13.18 -2.86 -15.33
N LEU A 33 11.94 -2.38 -15.29
CA LEU A 33 11.09 -2.26 -16.47
C LEU A 33 11.35 -0.97 -17.26
N ARG A 34 11.70 0.12 -16.57
CA ARG A 34 12.02 1.42 -17.14
C ARG A 34 13.00 2.19 -16.26
N GLY A 35 14.29 1.98 -16.49
CA GLY A 35 15.38 2.52 -15.69
C GLY A 35 15.57 4.04 -15.75
N ASP A 36 14.98 4.72 -16.73
CA ASP A 36 15.02 6.18 -16.93
C ASP A 36 13.80 6.91 -16.32
N LEU A 37 12.79 6.18 -15.80
CA LEU A 37 11.59 6.80 -15.25
C LEU A 37 11.91 7.60 -13.98
N PRO A 38 11.67 8.91 -13.91
CA PRO A 38 11.81 9.67 -12.67
C PRO A 38 10.88 9.14 -11.57
N ILE A 39 11.45 8.87 -10.39
CA ILE A 39 10.69 8.40 -9.24
C ILE A 39 10.90 9.35 -8.06
N LEU A 40 9.83 9.72 -7.39
CA LEU A 40 9.83 10.41 -6.11
C LEU A 40 9.41 9.47 -4.99
N SER A 41 10.31 9.22 -4.05
CA SER A 41 10.02 8.55 -2.78
C SER A 41 9.53 9.57 -1.76
N VAL A 42 8.35 9.34 -1.18
CA VAL A 42 7.81 10.16 -0.08
C VAL A 42 7.73 9.29 1.17
N SER A 43 8.65 9.48 2.11
CA SER A 43 8.75 8.68 3.34
C SER A 43 9.65 9.35 4.37
N ARG A 44 9.57 8.92 5.63
CA ARG A 44 10.41 9.47 6.73
C ARG A 44 11.90 9.25 6.52
N SER A 45 12.27 8.16 5.89
CA SER A 45 13.67 7.75 5.63
C SER A 45 13.89 7.57 4.15
N ALA A 46 15.06 7.95 3.65
CA ALA A 46 15.44 7.72 2.26
C ALA A 46 15.48 6.22 1.94
N ALA A 47 15.14 5.88 0.72
CA ALA A 47 15.31 4.52 0.20
C ALA A 47 16.81 4.28 -0.07
N CYS A 48 17.36 3.20 0.50
CA CYS A 48 18.73 2.77 0.25
C CYS A 48 18.78 1.83 -0.96
N LEU A 49 18.33 2.30 -2.12
CA LEU A 49 18.38 1.51 -3.34
C LEU A 49 19.77 1.63 -3.98
N ASN A 50 20.51 0.52 -4.01
CA ASN A 50 21.74 0.39 -4.78
C ASN A 50 21.43 0.25 -6.29
N HIS A 51 20.75 1.23 -6.88
CA HIS A 51 20.44 1.26 -8.29
C HIS A 51 20.95 2.60 -8.88
N PRO A 52 22.24 2.68 -9.24
CA PRO A 52 22.91 3.95 -9.56
C PRO A 52 22.36 4.67 -10.80
N GLN A 53 21.57 4.00 -11.61
CA GLN A 53 20.98 4.56 -12.83
C GLN A 53 19.53 5.03 -12.67
N LEU A 54 18.86 4.69 -11.55
CA LEU A 54 17.47 5.07 -11.35
C LEU A 54 17.37 6.54 -10.89
N PRO A 55 16.67 7.43 -11.60
CA PRO A 55 16.49 8.81 -11.19
C PRO A 55 15.51 8.91 -10.02
N LEU A 56 15.97 8.47 -8.84
CA LEU A 56 15.21 8.45 -7.59
C LEU A 56 15.51 9.69 -6.77
N LYS A 57 14.49 10.53 -6.58
CA LYS A 57 14.50 11.63 -5.60
C LYS A 57 13.77 11.21 -4.31
N HIS A 58 14.08 11.87 -3.21
CA HIS A 58 13.46 11.62 -1.92
C HIS A 58 12.97 12.90 -1.27
N VAL A 59 11.74 12.88 -0.79
CA VAL A 59 11.14 13.90 0.07
C VAL A 59 10.89 13.28 1.44
N SER A 60 11.52 13.85 2.47
CA SER A 60 11.33 13.42 3.86
C SER A 60 9.99 13.94 4.38
N CYS A 61 9.06 13.03 4.64
CA CYS A 61 7.72 13.39 5.11
C CYS A 61 7.13 12.28 5.98
N ASP A 62 6.64 12.65 7.16
CA ASP A 62 5.75 11.80 7.93
C ASP A 62 4.31 12.01 7.46
N LEU A 63 3.81 11.07 6.67
CA LEU A 63 2.45 11.12 6.13
C LEU A 63 1.36 10.93 7.20
N SER A 64 1.70 10.60 8.46
CA SER A 64 0.75 10.64 9.56
C SER A 64 0.54 12.07 10.12
N ASN A 65 1.37 13.02 9.69
CA ASN A 65 1.35 14.41 10.14
C ASN A 65 0.92 15.36 9.02
N GLU A 66 -0.27 15.93 9.15
CA GLU A 66 -0.85 16.83 8.16
C GLU A 66 0.02 18.04 7.86
N SER A 67 0.59 18.67 8.89
CA SER A 67 1.46 19.84 8.72
C SER A 67 2.73 19.51 7.92
N GLN A 68 3.29 18.30 8.08
CA GLN A 68 4.42 17.85 7.27
C GLN A 68 4.01 17.62 5.83
N ILE A 69 2.83 17.04 5.56
CA ILE A 69 2.34 16.85 4.19
C ILE A 69 2.21 18.21 3.48
N ILE A 70 1.64 19.21 4.17
CA ILE A 70 1.49 20.56 3.62
C ILE A 70 2.86 21.21 3.37
N SER A 71 3.79 21.08 4.32
CA SER A 71 5.11 21.70 4.22
C SER A 71 6.01 21.06 3.14
N CYS A 72 5.90 19.77 2.89
CA CYS A 72 6.67 19.08 1.85
C CYS A 72 6.00 19.09 0.47
N PHE A 73 4.73 19.51 0.38
CA PHE A 73 4.01 19.51 -0.89
C PHE A 73 4.64 20.41 -1.98
N PRO A 74 5.24 21.57 -1.70
CA PRO A 74 5.98 22.32 -2.72
C PRO A 74 7.04 21.48 -3.45
N GLU A 75 7.85 20.68 -2.73
CA GLU A 75 8.86 19.82 -3.36
C GLU A 75 8.22 18.70 -4.21
N ILE A 76 7.09 18.14 -3.74
CA ILE A 76 6.33 17.15 -4.50
C ILE A 76 5.73 17.79 -5.76
N ASN A 77 5.20 19.01 -5.65
CA ASN A 77 4.64 19.76 -6.77
C ASN A 77 5.73 20.12 -7.79
N ASP A 78 6.91 20.57 -7.34
CA ASP A 78 8.04 20.89 -8.22
C ASP A 78 8.51 19.64 -9.00
N PHE A 79 8.54 18.47 -8.36
CA PHE A 79 8.79 17.21 -9.04
C PHE A 79 7.77 16.97 -10.15
N VAL A 80 6.48 17.09 -9.82
CA VAL A 80 5.38 16.85 -10.76
C VAL A 80 5.39 17.85 -11.92
N GLN A 81 5.62 19.14 -11.64
CA GLN A 81 5.71 20.18 -12.69
C GLN A 81 6.94 20.02 -13.58
N GLY A 82 8.00 19.39 -13.08
CA GLY A 82 9.21 19.08 -13.86
C GLY A 82 9.09 17.85 -14.76
N LEU A 83 7.97 17.10 -14.67
CA LEU A 83 7.72 15.96 -15.55
C LEU A 83 7.25 16.42 -16.95
N SER A 84 7.42 15.56 -17.96
CA SER A 84 6.88 15.82 -19.30
C SER A 84 5.37 16.06 -19.26
N SER A 85 4.92 17.13 -19.92
CA SER A 85 3.50 17.51 -19.98
C SER A 85 2.61 16.47 -20.63
N ASP A 86 3.15 15.64 -21.49
CA ASP A 86 2.42 14.66 -22.29
C ASP A 86 2.39 13.27 -21.64
N GLY A 87 3.07 13.11 -20.50
CA GLY A 87 3.18 11.83 -19.81
C GLY A 87 2.27 11.70 -18.58
N LYS A 88 1.86 10.48 -18.31
CA LYS A 88 1.02 10.11 -17.18
C LYS A 88 1.82 10.07 -15.87
N LEU A 89 1.12 10.25 -14.73
CA LEU A 89 1.70 10.08 -13.39
C LEU A 89 1.22 8.77 -12.77
N LEU A 90 2.16 8.02 -12.17
CA LEU A 90 1.84 6.92 -11.27
C LEU A 90 1.95 7.37 -9.82
N LEU A 91 0.87 7.26 -9.06
CA LEU A 91 0.87 7.42 -7.60
C LEU A 91 0.71 6.05 -6.92
N VAL A 92 1.68 5.65 -6.10
CA VAL A 92 1.61 4.44 -5.28
C VAL A 92 1.52 4.81 -3.80
N ASN A 93 0.34 4.70 -3.23
CA ASN A 93 0.07 4.83 -1.81
C ASN A 93 0.38 3.50 -1.12
N ASN A 94 1.63 3.33 -0.70
CA ASN A 94 2.10 2.11 -0.05
C ASN A 94 2.41 2.30 1.43
N SER A 95 2.70 3.52 1.90
CA SER A 95 2.95 3.77 3.32
C SER A 95 1.85 3.21 4.21
N GLY A 96 2.23 2.48 5.26
CA GLY A 96 1.28 1.92 6.21
C GLY A 96 1.95 1.24 7.38
N ILE A 97 1.27 1.26 8.52
CA ILE A 97 1.67 0.57 9.75
C ILE A 97 0.50 -0.25 10.28
N GLY A 98 0.82 -1.22 11.14
CA GLY A 98 -0.16 -2.04 11.83
C GLY A 98 0.02 -1.95 13.35
N ALA A 99 -1.04 -2.37 14.06
CA ALA A 99 -1.01 -2.59 15.49
C ALA A 99 -1.72 -3.92 15.77
N TYR A 100 -1.03 -4.82 16.49
CA TYR A 100 -1.53 -6.14 16.84
C TYR A 100 -1.64 -6.28 18.35
N GLY A 101 -2.84 -6.55 18.85
CA GLY A 101 -3.11 -6.70 20.26
C GLY A 101 -4.59 -6.79 20.57
N GLU A 102 -4.94 -6.98 21.85
CA GLU A 102 -6.31 -6.84 22.34
C GLU A 102 -6.68 -5.36 22.42
N PHE A 103 -7.94 -5.06 22.13
CA PHE A 103 -8.44 -3.69 22.29
C PHE A 103 -9.04 -3.50 23.71
N PRO A 104 -8.76 -2.37 24.38
CA PRO A 104 -7.86 -1.30 23.97
C PRO A 104 -6.41 -1.74 24.06
N GLU A 105 -5.61 -1.45 22.98
CA GLU A 105 -4.17 -1.64 23.06
C GLU A 105 -3.59 -0.65 24.09
N GLU A 106 -2.57 -1.05 24.84
CA GLU A 106 -1.93 -0.21 25.88
C GLU A 106 -1.44 1.15 25.34
N ASN A 107 -1.18 1.21 24.03
CA ASN A 107 -0.69 2.42 23.38
C ASN A 107 -1.72 2.99 22.39
N PHE A 108 -2.67 3.80 22.90
CA PHE A 108 -3.66 4.51 22.07
C PHE A 108 -3.01 5.42 21.00
N VAL A 109 -1.84 5.99 21.27
CA VAL A 109 -1.09 6.83 20.32
C VAL A 109 -0.72 6.03 19.07
N LYS A 110 -0.36 4.76 19.24
CA LYS A 110 -0.07 3.86 18.11
C LYS A 110 -1.31 3.59 17.25
N LEU A 111 -2.47 3.39 17.88
CA LEU A 111 -3.74 3.20 17.15
C LEU A 111 -4.14 4.43 16.35
N GLY A 112 -3.98 5.63 16.94
CA GLY A 112 -4.16 6.90 16.24
C GLY A 112 -3.24 7.01 15.02
N ALA A 113 -1.95 6.73 15.18
CA ALA A 113 -0.97 6.75 14.10
C ALA A 113 -1.32 5.76 12.95
N VAL A 114 -1.94 4.61 13.25
CA VAL A 114 -2.43 3.68 12.21
C VAL A 114 -3.52 4.34 11.34
N ILE A 115 -4.45 5.05 11.96
CA ILE A 115 -5.52 5.76 11.23
C ILE A 115 -4.92 6.93 10.45
N ASP A 116 -4.09 7.71 11.11
CA ASP A 116 -3.49 8.92 10.53
C ASP A 116 -2.64 8.59 9.29
N LEU A 117 -1.78 7.58 9.37
CA LEU A 117 -0.95 7.20 8.25
C LEU A 117 -1.73 6.47 7.15
N ASN A 118 -2.47 5.40 7.53
CA ASN A 118 -3.06 4.52 6.53
C ASN A 118 -4.27 5.15 5.83
N VAL A 119 -4.99 6.05 6.50
CA VAL A 119 -6.22 6.67 5.98
C VAL A 119 -5.97 8.15 5.67
N ARG A 120 -5.81 8.98 6.70
CA ARG A 120 -5.76 10.44 6.54
C ARG A 120 -4.62 10.87 5.62
N GLY A 121 -3.40 10.39 5.87
CA GLY A 121 -2.23 10.71 5.06
C GLY A 121 -2.36 10.25 3.61
N THR A 122 -2.89 9.05 3.39
CA THR A 122 -3.15 8.52 2.05
C THR A 122 -4.17 9.36 1.29
N VAL A 123 -5.29 9.71 1.92
CA VAL A 123 -6.33 10.56 1.32
C VAL A 123 -5.79 11.95 1.04
N HIS A 124 -5.05 12.55 2.00
CA HIS A 124 -4.51 13.89 1.86
C HIS A 124 -3.49 13.98 0.70
N LEU A 125 -2.49 13.09 0.67
CA LEU A 125 -1.52 13.06 -0.43
C LEU A 125 -2.21 12.88 -1.79
N THR A 126 -3.17 11.95 -1.87
CA THR A 126 -3.92 11.72 -3.11
C THR A 126 -4.72 12.96 -3.52
N SER A 127 -5.40 13.63 -2.58
CA SER A 127 -6.21 14.81 -2.87
C SER A 127 -5.39 15.95 -3.48
N LEU A 128 -4.15 16.14 -3.00
CA LEU A 128 -3.22 17.14 -3.52
C LEU A 128 -2.75 16.83 -4.95
N LEU A 129 -2.69 15.55 -5.33
CA LEU A 129 -2.23 15.09 -6.64
C LEU A 129 -3.36 14.86 -7.67
N ILE A 130 -4.61 14.79 -7.24
CA ILE A 130 -5.78 14.59 -8.12
C ILE A 130 -5.88 15.64 -9.23
N PRO A 131 -5.66 16.94 -9.01
CA PRO A 131 -5.73 17.93 -10.10
C PRO A 131 -4.77 17.63 -11.23
N PHE A 132 -3.53 17.22 -10.90
CA PHE A 132 -2.53 16.84 -11.89
C PHE A 132 -2.94 15.55 -12.61
N LEU A 133 -3.33 14.51 -11.86
CA LEU A 133 -3.77 13.24 -12.44
C LEU A 133 -4.95 13.42 -13.40
N LYS A 134 -5.92 14.27 -13.07
CA LYS A 134 -7.05 14.57 -13.96
C LYS A 134 -6.62 15.31 -15.22
N LYS A 135 -5.62 16.16 -15.14
CA LYS A 135 -5.14 16.95 -16.29
C LYS A 135 -4.32 16.08 -17.27
N HIS A 136 -3.48 15.19 -16.77
CA HIS A 136 -2.49 14.45 -17.59
C HIS A 136 -2.84 12.96 -17.74
N GLY A 137 -3.82 12.48 -16.99
CA GLY A 137 -4.08 11.05 -16.85
C GLY A 137 -3.07 10.37 -15.93
N GLY A 138 -3.26 9.08 -15.70
CA GLY A 138 -2.33 8.31 -14.89
C GLY A 138 -2.97 7.17 -14.12
N ALA A 139 -2.32 6.79 -13.02
CA ALA A 139 -2.84 5.74 -12.16
C ALA A 139 -2.58 6.00 -10.68
N ILE A 140 -3.49 5.50 -9.86
CA ILE A 140 -3.38 5.45 -8.40
C ILE A 140 -3.40 3.98 -7.98
N VAL A 141 -2.37 3.54 -7.28
CA VAL A 141 -2.30 2.24 -6.63
C VAL A 141 -2.40 2.45 -5.12
N ASN A 142 -3.47 1.96 -4.50
CA ASN A 142 -3.62 1.97 -3.05
C ASN A 142 -3.31 0.58 -2.49
N VAL A 143 -2.26 0.47 -1.67
CA VAL A 143 -1.88 -0.80 -1.04
C VAL A 143 -2.78 -1.04 0.17
N ALA A 144 -3.85 -1.80 -0.06
CA ALA A 144 -4.74 -2.31 0.97
C ALA A 144 -4.18 -3.62 1.60
N SER A 145 -4.98 -4.66 1.76
CA SER A 145 -4.59 -5.99 2.28
C SER A 145 -5.73 -6.97 2.08
N LEU A 146 -5.46 -8.29 2.18
CA LEU A 146 -6.53 -9.30 2.37
C LEU A 146 -7.35 -9.04 3.64
N ALA A 147 -6.79 -8.37 4.64
CA ALA A 147 -7.51 -7.91 5.84
C ALA A 147 -8.67 -6.95 5.52
N ALA A 148 -8.73 -6.40 4.30
CA ALA A 148 -9.79 -5.49 3.86
C ALA A 148 -11.13 -6.21 3.60
N PHE A 149 -11.14 -7.52 3.39
CA PHE A 149 -12.32 -8.28 2.99
C PHE A 149 -13.12 -8.86 4.17
N GLN A 150 -12.60 -8.72 5.39
CA GLN A 150 -13.22 -9.32 6.59
C GLN A 150 -12.84 -8.56 7.86
N PRO A 151 -13.65 -8.63 8.93
CA PRO A 151 -13.23 -8.18 10.25
C PRO A 151 -12.00 -8.95 10.72
N THR A 152 -11.06 -8.25 11.36
CA THR A 152 -9.79 -8.83 11.82
C THR A 152 -9.58 -8.58 13.32
N PRO A 153 -10.16 -9.40 14.21
CA PRO A 153 -9.90 -9.30 15.65
C PRO A 153 -8.40 -9.31 15.95
N TYR A 154 -7.97 -8.59 16.97
CA TYR A 154 -6.56 -8.33 17.34
C TYR A 154 -5.77 -7.46 16.35
N LEU A 155 -6.34 -7.17 15.18
CA LEU A 155 -5.87 -6.22 14.17
C LEU A 155 -7.00 -5.25 13.79
N SER A 156 -7.93 -4.98 14.70
CA SER A 156 -9.21 -4.35 14.39
C SER A 156 -9.07 -3.00 13.70
N VAL A 157 -8.24 -2.11 14.23
CA VAL A 157 -8.00 -0.78 13.64
C VAL A 157 -7.28 -0.90 12.31
N TYR A 158 -6.24 -1.73 12.22
CA TYR A 158 -5.54 -1.96 10.95
C TYR A 158 -6.46 -2.50 9.86
N GLY A 159 -7.21 -3.57 10.15
CA GLY A 159 -8.15 -4.14 9.19
C GLY A 159 -9.21 -3.15 8.73
N ALA A 160 -9.74 -2.33 9.65
CA ALA A 160 -10.68 -1.27 9.33
C ALA A 160 -10.06 -0.23 8.39
N THR A 161 -8.78 0.19 8.60
CA THR A 161 -8.10 1.11 7.66
C THR A 161 -7.91 0.48 6.27
N LYS A 162 -7.64 -0.82 6.20
CA LYS A 162 -7.48 -1.52 4.91
C LYS A 162 -8.82 -1.74 4.21
N ALA A 163 -9.91 -1.98 4.94
CA ALA A 163 -11.26 -1.99 4.38
C ALA A 163 -11.65 -0.61 3.83
N PHE A 164 -11.34 0.47 4.56
CA PHE A 164 -11.50 1.83 4.05
C PHE A 164 -10.78 2.00 2.70
N LEU A 165 -9.50 1.65 2.61
CA LEU A 165 -8.72 1.81 1.37
C LEU A 165 -9.30 1.03 0.20
N LEU A 166 -9.79 -0.21 0.43
CA LEU A 166 -10.43 -1.01 -0.60
C LEU A 166 -11.70 -0.32 -1.12
N HIS A 167 -12.62 0.06 -0.24
CA HIS A 167 -13.88 0.68 -0.63
C HIS A 167 -13.67 2.06 -1.25
N TRP A 168 -12.80 2.87 -0.66
CA TRP A 168 -12.46 4.19 -1.19
C TRP A 168 -11.82 4.09 -2.59
N SER A 169 -10.91 3.13 -2.81
CA SER A 169 -10.29 2.93 -4.14
C SER A 169 -11.32 2.60 -5.20
N LEU A 170 -12.31 1.76 -4.89
CA LEU A 170 -13.36 1.40 -5.82
C LEU A 170 -14.29 2.58 -6.12
N SER A 171 -14.66 3.36 -5.11
CA SER A 171 -15.44 4.59 -5.26
C SER A 171 -14.69 5.62 -6.11
N LEU A 172 -13.42 5.88 -5.76
CA LEU A 172 -12.56 6.81 -6.49
C LEU A 172 -12.35 6.39 -7.95
N ARG A 173 -12.23 5.09 -8.22
CA ARG A 173 -12.17 4.55 -9.58
C ARG A 173 -13.39 4.92 -10.40
N GLU A 174 -14.57 4.84 -9.81
CA GLU A 174 -15.82 5.18 -10.49
C GLU A 174 -15.93 6.69 -10.70
N GLU A 175 -15.59 7.50 -9.70
CA GLU A 175 -15.56 8.95 -9.80
C GLU A 175 -14.59 9.46 -10.88
N LEU A 176 -13.47 8.75 -11.09
CA LEU A 176 -12.43 9.12 -12.06
C LEU A 176 -12.57 8.40 -13.41
N ARG A 177 -13.64 7.64 -13.64
CA ARG A 177 -13.85 6.82 -14.85
C ARG A 177 -13.59 7.58 -16.15
N ASN A 178 -14.01 8.82 -16.24
CA ASN A 178 -13.93 9.64 -17.46
C ASN A 178 -12.74 10.61 -17.46
N SER A 179 -11.84 10.52 -16.50
CA SER A 179 -10.69 11.44 -16.36
C SER A 179 -9.37 10.88 -16.89
N GLY A 180 -9.36 9.67 -17.46
CA GLY A 180 -8.11 9.01 -17.86
C GLY A 180 -7.27 8.50 -16.69
N VAL A 181 -7.80 8.53 -15.45
CA VAL A 181 -7.12 8.05 -14.25
C VAL A 181 -7.61 6.67 -13.87
N GLN A 182 -6.67 5.73 -13.81
CA GLN A 182 -6.93 4.37 -13.37
C GLN A 182 -6.72 4.27 -11.85
N VAL A 183 -7.57 3.52 -11.13
CA VAL A 183 -7.37 3.25 -9.71
C VAL A 183 -7.34 1.74 -9.48
N LEU A 184 -6.31 1.27 -8.76
CA LEU A 184 -6.09 -0.12 -8.36
C LEU A 184 -6.03 -0.23 -6.83
N ALA A 185 -6.89 -1.05 -6.24
CA ALA A 185 -6.72 -1.52 -4.86
C ALA A 185 -5.85 -2.78 -4.86
N ALA A 186 -4.60 -2.67 -4.41
CA ALA A 186 -3.71 -3.81 -4.24
C ALA A 186 -3.94 -4.44 -2.86
N CYS A 187 -4.45 -5.67 -2.83
CA CYS A 187 -4.82 -6.39 -1.61
C CYS A 187 -3.94 -7.65 -1.42
N PRO A 188 -2.65 -7.48 -1.09
CA PRO A 188 -1.78 -8.62 -0.84
C PRO A 188 -2.16 -9.34 0.45
N GLY A 189 -1.85 -10.65 0.50
CA GLY A 189 -1.73 -11.40 1.74
C GLY A 189 -0.48 -11.02 2.54
N PRO A 190 -0.04 -11.86 3.47
CA PRO A 190 1.20 -11.64 4.20
C PRO A 190 2.40 -11.47 3.25
N VAL A 191 3.19 -10.40 3.47
CA VAL A 191 4.42 -10.13 2.72
C VAL A 191 5.60 -10.20 3.69
N ARG A 192 6.71 -10.82 3.30
CA ARG A 192 7.92 -10.96 4.11
C ARG A 192 8.67 -9.64 4.24
N THR A 193 8.23 -8.81 5.15
CA THR A 193 8.80 -7.50 5.47
C THR A 193 8.89 -7.31 6.98
N ASN A 194 9.52 -6.22 7.41
CA ASN A 194 9.53 -5.84 8.82
C ASN A 194 8.15 -5.39 9.36
N PHE A 195 7.13 -5.30 8.51
CA PHE A 195 5.79 -4.81 8.87
C PHE A 195 5.18 -5.54 10.08
N PHE A 196 5.20 -6.87 10.08
CA PHE A 196 4.58 -7.64 11.16
C PHE A 196 5.33 -7.51 12.49
N ARG A 197 6.67 -7.44 12.44
CA ARG A 197 7.48 -7.17 13.63
C ARG A 197 7.17 -5.78 14.18
N ALA A 198 7.11 -4.76 13.34
CA ALA A 198 6.74 -3.40 13.73
C ALA A 198 5.30 -3.30 14.25
N ALA A 199 4.38 -4.12 13.74
CA ALA A 199 3.01 -4.21 14.22
C ALA A 199 2.87 -4.89 15.60
N GLY A 200 3.91 -5.54 16.12
CA GLY A 200 3.90 -6.21 17.43
C GLY A 200 3.75 -7.72 17.37
N PHE A 201 3.86 -8.34 16.20
CA PHE A 201 3.93 -9.80 16.10
C PHE A 201 5.30 -10.29 16.55
N THR A 202 5.32 -11.29 17.44
CA THR A 202 6.57 -11.87 17.99
C THR A 202 7.08 -13.07 17.21
N ARG A 203 6.26 -13.68 16.35
CA ARG A 203 6.61 -14.85 15.56
C ARG A 203 7.35 -14.43 14.28
N ARG A 204 8.47 -15.10 13.95
CA ARG A 204 9.11 -14.92 12.64
C ARG A 204 8.16 -15.37 11.54
N LEU A 205 7.99 -14.51 10.54
CA LEU A 205 7.10 -14.75 9.39
C LEU A 205 7.51 -15.92 8.48
N GLU A 206 8.71 -16.44 8.63
CA GLU A 206 9.18 -17.66 7.98
C GLU A 206 8.18 -18.83 8.14
N ASN A 207 7.41 -18.83 9.25
CA ASN A 207 6.42 -19.84 9.54
C ASN A 207 4.97 -19.47 9.10
N VAL A 208 4.72 -18.25 8.60
CA VAL A 208 3.38 -17.78 8.21
C VAL A 208 3.15 -17.88 6.70
N GLY A 209 4.16 -18.31 5.91
CA GLY A 209 4.00 -18.49 4.46
C GLY A 209 3.80 -17.19 3.68
N GLY A 210 4.41 -16.08 4.11
CA GLY A 210 4.35 -14.80 3.39
C GLY A 210 5.08 -14.86 2.04
N ARG A 211 4.63 -14.03 1.08
CA ARG A 211 5.27 -13.87 -0.23
C ARG A 211 6.46 -12.92 -0.13
N GLU A 212 7.40 -13.07 -1.05
CA GLU A 212 8.48 -12.10 -1.19
C GLU A 212 7.93 -10.76 -1.70
N PRO A 213 8.49 -9.62 -1.22
CA PRO A 213 8.06 -8.30 -1.68
C PRO A 213 8.13 -8.12 -3.18
N GLU A 214 9.13 -8.70 -3.84
CA GLU A 214 9.37 -8.65 -5.28
C GLU A 214 8.26 -9.35 -6.07
N GLU A 215 7.78 -10.51 -5.60
CA GLU A 215 6.65 -11.22 -6.22
C GLU A 215 5.37 -10.38 -6.14
N VAL A 216 5.14 -9.72 -5.00
CA VAL A 216 3.97 -8.87 -4.80
C VAL A 216 4.07 -7.61 -5.65
N ALA A 217 5.26 -6.98 -5.73
CA ALA A 217 5.49 -5.82 -6.58
C ALA A 217 5.21 -6.14 -8.06
N ALA A 218 5.73 -7.25 -8.57
CA ALA A 218 5.46 -7.70 -9.93
C ALA A 218 3.96 -7.94 -10.18
N ALA A 219 3.25 -8.53 -9.21
CA ALA A 219 1.80 -8.75 -9.31
C ALA A 219 1.00 -7.43 -9.30
N VAL A 220 1.44 -6.41 -8.55
CA VAL A 220 0.85 -5.06 -8.56
C VAL A 220 1.00 -4.42 -9.94
N ILE A 221 2.20 -4.45 -10.51
CA ILE A 221 2.48 -3.87 -11.82
C ILE A 221 1.70 -4.61 -12.93
N ASP A 222 1.67 -5.95 -12.90
CA ASP A 222 0.87 -6.73 -13.85
C ASP A 222 -0.64 -6.39 -13.78
N ALA A 223 -1.17 -6.27 -12.55
CA ALA A 223 -2.57 -5.91 -12.34
C ALA A 223 -2.89 -4.49 -12.83
N LEU A 224 -1.95 -3.55 -12.62
CA LEU A 224 -2.03 -2.18 -13.15
C LEU A 224 -2.09 -2.20 -14.67
N GLY A 225 -1.16 -2.90 -15.34
CA GLY A 225 -1.12 -3.01 -16.80
C GLY A 225 -2.35 -3.68 -17.41
N LYS A 226 -3.04 -4.55 -16.65
CA LYS A 226 -4.29 -5.20 -17.04
C LYS A 226 -5.54 -4.38 -16.74
N GLY A 227 -5.41 -3.18 -16.21
CA GLY A 227 -6.54 -2.31 -15.87
C GLY A 227 -7.43 -2.84 -14.74
N ARG A 228 -6.91 -3.68 -13.85
CA ARG A 228 -7.71 -4.28 -12.78
C ARG A 228 -8.13 -3.25 -11.74
N ALA A 229 -9.34 -3.42 -11.17
CA ALA A 229 -9.81 -2.60 -10.07
C ALA A 229 -9.28 -3.08 -8.72
N VAL A 230 -9.15 -4.40 -8.56
CA VAL A 230 -8.65 -5.07 -7.35
C VAL A 230 -7.62 -6.12 -7.74
N MET A 231 -6.54 -6.21 -6.98
CA MET A 231 -5.52 -7.25 -7.10
C MET A 231 -5.39 -8.03 -5.80
N THR A 232 -5.33 -9.34 -5.91
CA THR A 232 -4.89 -10.29 -4.87
C THR A 232 -3.73 -11.13 -5.43
N CYS A 233 -2.84 -11.61 -4.56
CA CYS A 233 -1.66 -12.35 -4.99
C CYS A 233 -1.95 -13.84 -5.24
N GLY A 234 -2.57 -14.13 -6.40
CA GLY A 234 -2.86 -15.48 -6.83
C GLY A 234 -4.25 -16.00 -6.44
N TRP A 235 -4.58 -17.21 -6.94
CA TRP A 235 -5.93 -17.78 -6.85
C TRP A 235 -6.38 -18.11 -5.42
N ARG A 236 -5.46 -18.51 -4.54
CA ARG A 236 -5.76 -18.80 -3.12
C ARG A 236 -6.19 -17.55 -2.38
N ASP A 237 -5.46 -16.46 -2.54
CA ASP A 237 -5.77 -15.17 -1.92
C ASP A 237 -7.10 -14.62 -2.48
N TRP A 238 -7.31 -14.76 -3.79
CA TRP A 238 -8.57 -14.40 -4.44
C TRP A 238 -9.76 -15.21 -3.88
N PHE A 239 -9.58 -16.53 -3.74
CA PHE A 239 -10.62 -17.40 -3.18
C PHE A 239 -10.94 -17.02 -1.74
N LEU A 240 -9.92 -16.84 -0.89
CA LEU A 240 -10.07 -16.42 0.50
C LEU A 240 -10.79 -15.07 0.60
N ALA A 241 -10.38 -14.08 -0.18
CA ALA A 241 -11.01 -12.75 -0.23
C ALA A 241 -12.48 -12.86 -0.64
N THR A 242 -12.76 -13.59 -1.71
CA THR A 242 -14.12 -13.76 -2.26
C THR A 242 -15.02 -14.52 -1.30
N PHE A 243 -14.51 -15.55 -0.65
CA PHE A 243 -15.23 -16.34 0.34
C PHE A 243 -15.52 -15.50 1.60
N ALA A 244 -14.50 -14.84 2.13
CA ALA A 244 -14.63 -13.98 3.31
C ALA A 244 -15.66 -12.85 3.09
N ALA A 245 -15.66 -12.23 1.91
CA ALA A 245 -16.61 -11.18 1.56
C ALA A 245 -18.07 -11.65 1.42
N ARG A 246 -18.30 -12.95 1.23
CA ARG A 246 -19.65 -13.54 1.14
C ARG A 246 -20.19 -14.09 2.44
N LEU A 247 -19.33 -14.30 3.44
CA LEU A 247 -19.79 -14.75 4.76
C LEU A 247 -20.52 -13.61 5.50
N PRO A 248 -21.55 -13.91 6.29
CA PRO A 248 -22.10 -12.94 7.24
C PRO A 248 -20.97 -12.40 8.13
N LEU A 249 -20.88 -11.08 8.27
CA LEU A 249 -19.75 -10.42 8.94
C LEU A 249 -19.44 -10.95 10.34
N VAL A 250 -20.48 -11.32 11.11
CA VAL A 250 -20.32 -11.88 12.47
C VAL A 250 -19.60 -13.24 12.44
N TRP A 251 -19.93 -14.09 11.45
CA TRP A 251 -19.29 -15.39 11.28
C TRP A 251 -17.85 -15.24 10.79
N SER A 252 -17.65 -14.34 9.85
CA SER A 252 -16.30 -13.98 9.37
C SER A 252 -15.42 -13.46 10.52
N ALA A 253 -15.96 -12.59 11.39
CA ALA A 253 -15.24 -12.09 12.57
C ALA A 253 -14.86 -13.21 13.55
N ARG A 254 -15.77 -14.17 13.80
CA ARG A 254 -15.49 -15.31 14.68
C ARG A 254 -14.39 -16.21 14.12
N LEU A 255 -14.47 -16.54 12.83
CA LEU A 255 -13.49 -17.41 12.16
C LEU A 255 -12.11 -16.77 12.13
N SER A 256 -12.01 -15.52 11.66
CA SER A 256 -10.75 -14.77 11.62
C SER A 256 -10.16 -14.55 13.00
N GLY A 257 -11.02 -14.29 14.01
CA GLY A 257 -10.63 -14.17 15.41
C GLY A 257 -9.99 -15.43 15.95
N GLU A 258 -10.57 -16.61 15.67
CA GLU A 258 -9.99 -17.88 16.09
C GLU A 258 -8.62 -18.15 15.44
N VAL A 259 -8.49 -17.85 14.14
CA VAL A 259 -7.19 -17.99 13.43
C VAL A 259 -6.14 -17.08 14.06
N LEU A 260 -6.47 -15.80 14.25
CA LEU A 260 -5.53 -14.82 14.80
C LEU A 260 -5.21 -15.08 16.28
N ARG A 261 -6.20 -15.59 17.06
CA ARG A 261 -6.00 -16.01 18.44
C ARG A 261 -5.03 -17.18 18.56
N ARG A 262 -5.10 -18.17 17.68
CA ARG A 262 -4.14 -19.28 17.65
C ARG A 262 -2.73 -18.80 17.34
N MET A 263 -2.59 -17.83 16.45
CA MET A 263 -1.31 -17.19 16.18
C MET A 263 -0.74 -16.42 17.39
N ARG A 264 -1.61 -15.97 18.32
CA ARG A 264 -1.25 -15.28 19.56
C ARG A 264 -0.88 -16.24 20.70
N LEU A 265 -1.56 -17.39 20.85
CA LEU A 265 -1.31 -18.35 21.94
C LEU A 265 0.11 -18.90 21.96
N ASP A 266 0.79 -18.92 20.82
CA ASP A 266 2.22 -19.26 20.74
C ASP A 266 3.14 -18.23 21.43
N ARG A 267 2.60 -17.04 21.80
CA ARG A 267 3.33 -15.99 22.53
C ARG A 267 3.50 -16.34 24.00
N PHE A 268 2.48 -16.95 24.63
CA PHE A 268 2.47 -17.24 26.06
C PHE A 268 3.14 -18.56 26.44
N LYS A 269 3.42 -19.44 25.47
CA LYS A 269 4.11 -20.72 25.75
C LYS A 269 5.64 -20.60 25.87
N LYS A 270 6.23 -19.43 25.65
CA LYS A 270 7.68 -19.21 25.72
C LYS A 270 8.16 -18.46 26.96
N ASP A 271 7.26 -17.93 27.77
CA ASP A 271 7.57 -17.17 28.98
C ASP A 271 7.19 -17.95 30.27
N GLY A 272 6.98 -19.26 30.16
CA GLY A 272 6.74 -20.18 31.27
C GLY A 272 7.83 -21.22 31.42
#